data_0b9ea216dbb8b96f3d98ad85a0a022ed
#
_entry.id   0b9ea216dbb8b96f3d98ad85a0a022ed
#
_cell.length_a   1.000
_cell.length_b   1.000
_cell.length_c   1.000
_cell.angle_alpha   90.00
_cell.angle_beta   90.00
_cell.angle_gamma   90.00
#
_symmetry.space_group_name_H-M   'P 1'
#
loop_
_entity.id
_entity.type
_entity.pdbx_description
1 polymer ?
#
loop_
_entity_poly.entity_id
_entity_poly.type
_entity_poly.pdbx_seq_one_letter_code
_entity_poly.pdbx_strand_id
1 'polypeptide(L)'
;MLEIRNIHKSFGSTPVLGGIDLDVNQGDVIAIIGPSGSGKTTLLRCLNYLEHADEGTMVFDQETFAMNKISKKDIARLRKKTAFVFQSYNLFANKTALKNVTEGLIVGRKMPKEQAREIAMKALEKVGLADRSDAYPAQLS
;
A
#
# COMPACT_ATOMS: atom_id res chain seq x y z
N MET A 1 9.37 0.47 -13.40
CA MET A 1 10.13 1.69 -13.06
C MET A 1 9.18 2.67 -12.39
N LEU A 2 9.62 3.31 -11.31
CA LEU A 2 8.89 4.38 -10.61
C LEU A 2 9.79 5.60 -10.55
N GLU A 3 9.27 6.74 -11.00
CA GLU A 3 9.93 8.04 -10.86
C GLU A 3 8.98 8.97 -10.11
N ILE A 4 9.48 9.68 -9.13
CA ILE A 4 8.76 10.72 -8.43
C ILE A 4 9.54 12.02 -8.53
N ARG A 5 8.84 13.12 -8.73
CA ARG A 5 9.42 14.45 -8.92
C ARG A 5 8.64 15.47 -8.11
N ASN A 6 9.41 16.24 -7.34
CA ASN A 6 8.94 17.42 -6.63
C ASN A 6 7.71 17.16 -5.73
N ILE A 7 7.73 16.04 -4.96
CA ILE A 7 6.62 15.71 -4.05
C ILE A 7 6.64 16.63 -2.84
N HIS A 8 5.59 17.41 -2.70
CA HIS A 8 5.34 18.28 -1.54
C HIS A 8 4.14 17.80 -0.74
N LYS A 9 4.21 17.95 0.57
CA LYS A 9 3.10 17.72 1.49
C LYS A 9 3.22 18.55 2.73
N SER A 10 2.13 19.22 3.07
CA SER A 10 1.98 19.96 4.33
C SER A 10 0.73 19.49 5.06
N PHE A 11 0.72 19.60 6.38
CA PHE A 11 -0.46 19.42 7.22
C PHE A 11 -0.75 20.75 7.92
N GLY A 12 -1.80 21.44 7.45
CA GLY A 12 -2.05 22.82 7.81
C GLY A 12 -0.88 23.71 7.37
N SER A 13 -0.27 24.43 8.30
CA SER A 13 0.92 25.27 8.05
C SER A 13 2.25 24.54 8.19
N THR A 14 2.26 23.26 8.54
CA THR A 14 3.49 22.49 8.80
C THR A 14 3.92 21.72 7.55
N PRO A 15 5.04 22.11 6.89
CA PRO A 15 5.57 21.36 5.77
C PRO A 15 6.21 20.04 6.28
N VAL A 16 5.96 18.93 5.58
CA VAL A 16 6.46 17.59 5.91
C VAL A 16 7.29 17.01 4.78
N LEU A 17 6.89 17.23 3.53
CA LEU A 17 7.68 16.88 2.35
C LEU A 17 7.97 18.17 1.58
N GLY A 18 9.24 18.43 1.29
CA GLY A 18 9.69 19.68 0.68
C GLY A 18 10.37 19.46 -0.67
N GLY A 19 9.67 18.82 -1.63
CA GLY A 19 10.21 18.60 -2.96
C GLY A 19 11.08 17.33 -3.03
N ILE A 20 10.46 16.17 -2.83
CA ILE A 20 11.18 14.87 -2.86
C ILE A 20 11.22 14.34 -4.29
N ASP A 21 12.43 14.00 -4.74
CA ASP A 21 12.70 13.29 -5.98
C ASP A 21 13.24 11.90 -5.66
N LEU A 22 12.82 10.89 -6.41
CA LEU A 22 13.32 9.52 -6.27
C LEU A 22 13.10 8.74 -7.56
N ASP A 23 14.09 7.95 -7.94
CA ASP A 23 14.01 6.97 -9.04
C ASP A 23 14.17 5.56 -8.48
N VAL A 24 13.29 4.66 -8.90
CA VAL A 24 13.31 3.24 -8.50
C VAL A 24 13.19 2.38 -9.76
N ASN A 25 14.21 1.58 -10.04
CA ASN A 25 14.20 0.65 -11.14
C ASN A 25 13.60 -0.70 -10.74
N GLN A 26 13.32 -1.51 -11.72
CA GLN A 26 12.86 -2.87 -11.46
C GLN A 26 13.95 -3.68 -10.74
N GLY A 27 13.58 -4.28 -9.62
CA GLY A 27 14.48 -5.06 -8.78
C GLY A 27 15.16 -4.27 -7.66
N ASP A 28 15.05 -2.93 -7.66
CA ASP A 28 15.62 -2.11 -6.59
C ASP A 28 14.91 -2.35 -5.25
N VAL A 29 15.69 -2.28 -4.19
CA VAL A 29 15.21 -2.19 -2.80
C VAL A 29 15.67 -0.88 -2.21
N ILE A 30 14.72 0.02 -1.93
CA ILE A 30 15.00 1.34 -1.40
C ILE A 30 14.71 1.39 0.11
N ALA A 31 15.71 1.81 0.90
CA ALA A 31 15.55 2.07 2.32
C ALA A 31 15.47 3.59 2.57
N ILE A 32 14.35 4.04 3.18
CA ILE A 32 14.17 5.43 3.58
C ILE A 32 14.52 5.54 5.06
N ILE A 33 15.61 6.24 5.38
CA ILE A 33 16.16 6.37 6.73
C ILE A 33 15.98 7.82 7.22
N GLY A 34 15.78 7.98 8.52
CA GLY A 34 15.66 9.31 9.15
C GLY A 34 14.95 9.23 10.50
N PRO A 35 14.98 10.32 11.29
CA PRO A 35 14.36 10.37 12.62
C PRO A 35 12.83 10.17 12.55
N SER A 36 12.22 9.89 13.72
CA SER A 36 10.76 9.85 13.82
C SER A 36 10.17 11.22 13.44
N GLY A 37 9.06 11.21 12.71
CA GLY A 37 8.41 12.47 12.26
C GLY A 37 9.00 13.10 11.00
N SER A 38 10.08 12.57 10.41
CA SER A 38 10.71 13.16 9.21
C SER A 38 9.96 12.96 7.87
N GLY A 39 8.71 12.50 7.90
CA GLY A 39 7.89 12.37 6.69
C GLY A 39 7.99 11.03 5.94
N LYS A 40 8.81 10.05 6.39
CA LYS A 40 8.99 8.76 5.70
C LYS A 40 7.67 8.05 5.39
N THR A 41 6.84 7.88 6.41
CA THR A 41 5.52 7.26 6.27
C THR A 41 4.59 8.11 5.42
N THR A 42 4.68 9.43 5.52
CA THR A 42 3.90 10.36 4.69
C THR A 42 4.25 10.20 3.22
N LEU A 43 5.54 10.11 2.88
CA LEU A 43 5.97 9.86 1.50
C LEU A 43 5.37 8.55 0.97
N LEU A 44 5.56 7.43 1.68
CA LEU A 44 5.01 6.14 1.26
C LEU A 44 3.48 6.17 1.11
N ARG A 45 2.77 6.89 1.99
CA ARG A 45 1.32 7.08 1.89
C ARG A 45 0.92 7.90 0.67
N CYS A 46 1.67 8.96 0.35
CA CYS A 46 1.45 9.75 -0.85
C CYS A 46 1.62 8.90 -2.11
N LEU A 47 2.67 8.08 -2.19
CA LEU A 47 2.93 7.23 -3.36
C LEU A 47 1.82 6.19 -3.61
N ASN A 48 1.10 5.77 -2.57
CA ASN A 48 -0.03 4.85 -2.68
C ASN A 48 -1.40 5.54 -2.59
N TYR A 49 -1.43 6.88 -2.59
CA TYR A 49 -2.65 7.68 -2.44
C TYR A 49 -3.48 7.35 -1.18
N LEU A 50 -2.83 6.92 -0.12
CA LEU A 50 -3.41 6.85 1.22
C LEU A 50 -3.39 8.24 1.88
N GLU A 51 -2.57 9.14 1.35
CA GLU A 51 -2.50 10.57 1.64
C GLU A 51 -2.37 11.34 0.31
N HIS A 52 -2.95 12.53 0.22
CA HIS A 52 -2.82 13.38 -0.95
C HIS A 52 -1.55 14.23 -0.84
N ALA A 53 -0.68 14.17 -1.85
CA ALA A 53 0.38 15.15 -1.99
C ALA A 53 -0.19 16.48 -2.46
N ASP A 54 0.41 17.59 -2.02
CA ASP A 54 -0.03 18.93 -2.39
C ASP A 54 0.45 19.28 -3.80
N GLU A 55 1.66 18.80 -4.15
CA GLU A 55 2.28 18.96 -5.47
C GLU A 55 3.12 17.73 -5.83
N GLY A 56 3.54 17.70 -7.10
CA GLY A 56 4.47 16.73 -7.66
C GLY A 56 3.88 15.82 -8.71
N THR A 57 4.75 15.04 -9.30
CA THR A 57 4.43 14.05 -10.33
C THR A 57 4.99 12.69 -9.98
N MET A 58 4.27 11.66 -10.38
CA MET A 58 4.73 10.29 -10.31
C MET A 58 4.58 9.64 -11.68
N VAL A 59 5.65 9.03 -12.18
CA VAL A 59 5.60 8.15 -13.34
C VAL A 59 5.75 6.72 -12.82
N PHE A 60 4.76 5.90 -13.07
CA PHE A 60 4.77 4.50 -12.67
C PHE A 60 4.36 3.63 -13.86
N ASP A 61 5.27 2.74 -14.27
CA ASP A 61 5.04 1.81 -15.37
C ASP A 61 4.60 2.54 -16.65
N GLN A 62 5.35 3.60 -17.02
CA GLN A 62 5.12 4.50 -18.16
C GLN A 62 3.84 5.36 -18.10
N GLU A 63 3.10 5.31 -16.99
CA GLU A 63 1.93 6.14 -16.76
C GLU A 63 2.29 7.33 -15.85
N THR A 64 1.93 8.54 -16.25
CA THR A 64 2.19 9.77 -15.49
C THR A 64 0.96 10.18 -14.69
N PHE A 65 1.17 10.46 -13.40
CA PHE A 65 0.15 10.91 -12.46
C PHE A 65 0.53 12.26 -11.87
N ALA A 66 -0.34 13.26 -12.03
CA ALA A 66 -0.23 14.52 -11.28
C ALA A 66 -0.76 14.28 -9.87
N MET A 67 0.11 14.37 -8.86
CA MET A 67 -0.18 13.91 -7.50
C MET A 67 -1.27 14.72 -6.79
N ASN A 68 -1.46 15.98 -7.20
CA ASN A 68 -2.48 16.89 -6.65
C ASN A 68 -3.84 16.81 -7.38
N LYS A 69 -3.92 16.16 -8.55
CA LYS A 69 -5.13 16.16 -9.40
C LYS A 69 -5.49 14.80 -9.98
N ILE A 70 -5.11 13.73 -9.31
CA ILE A 70 -5.39 12.37 -9.81
C ILE A 70 -6.88 12.03 -9.73
N SER A 71 -7.38 11.34 -10.74
CA SER A 71 -8.75 10.86 -10.75
C SER A 71 -8.94 9.62 -9.84
N LYS A 72 -10.17 9.41 -9.33
CA LYS A 72 -10.50 8.19 -8.56
C LYS A 72 -10.24 6.90 -9.36
N LYS A 73 -10.41 6.95 -10.69
CA LYS A 73 -10.14 5.82 -11.59
C LYS A 73 -8.64 5.50 -11.64
N ASP A 74 -7.80 6.53 -11.71
CA ASP A 74 -6.36 6.37 -11.74
C ASP A 74 -5.81 5.90 -10.40
N ILE A 75 -6.33 6.41 -9.28
CA ILE A 75 -6.02 5.89 -7.94
C ILE A 75 -6.34 4.39 -7.85
N ALA A 76 -7.52 3.97 -8.31
CA ALA A 76 -7.90 2.57 -8.28
C ALA A 76 -6.99 1.70 -9.18
N ARG A 77 -6.53 2.23 -10.33
CA ARG A 77 -5.60 1.56 -11.24
C ARG A 77 -4.21 1.43 -10.61
N LEU A 78 -3.69 2.49 -10.02
CA LEU A 78 -2.42 2.49 -9.30
C LEU A 78 -2.41 1.47 -8.16
N ARG A 79 -3.44 1.49 -7.30
CA ARG A 79 -3.57 0.56 -6.16
C ARG A 79 -3.70 -0.90 -6.57
N LYS A 80 -4.12 -1.21 -7.78
CA LYS A 80 -4.10 -2.59 -8.30
C LYS A 80 -2.69 -3.07 -8.65
N LYS A 81 -1.78 -2.15 -8.98
CA LYS A 81 -0.39 -2.43 -9.35
C LYS A 81 0.57 -2.36 -8.15
N THR A 82 0.14 -1.79 -7.04
CA THR A 82 0.96 -1.58 -5.84
C THR A 82 0.42 -2.35 -4.65
N ALA A 83 1.29 -2.65 -3.68
CA ALA A 83 0.90 -3.15 -2.36
C ALA A 83 1.48 -2.24 -1.29
N PHE A 84 0.74 -2.03 -0.21
CA PHE A 84 1.18 -1.25 0.94
C PHE A 84 1.10 -2.11 2.20
N VAL A 85 2.24 -2.27 2.89
CA VAL A 85 2.30 -2.96 4.17
C VAL A 85 2.34 -1.92 5.27
N PHE A 86 1.34 -1.95 6.14
CA PHE A 86 1.23 -1.01 7.26
C PHE A 86 2.17 -1.40 8.40
N GLN A 87 2.56 -0.43 9.21
CA GLN A 87 3.37 -0.63 10.41
C GLN A 87 2.62 -1.44 11.48
N SER A 88 1.32 -1.26 11.61
CA SER A 88 0.41 -2.09 12.39
C SER A 88 -0.31 -3.07 11.49
N TYR A 89 -0.71 -4.20 12.03
CA TYR A 89 -1.30 -5.30 11.25
C TYR A 89 -2.55 -4.92 10.46
N ASN A 90 -3.34 -3.95 10.93
CA ASN A 90 -4.57 -3.45 10.30
C ASN A 90 -5.54 -4.55 9.86
N LEU A 91 -5.63 -5.60 10.67
CA LEU A 91 -6.53 -6.71 10.43
C LEU A 91 -7.95 -6.39 10.92
N PHE A 92 -8.93 -6.92 10.24
CA PHE A 92 -10.30 -6.93 10.73
C PHE A 92 -10.39 -7.89 11.93
N ALA A 93 -10.54 -7.35 13.14
CA ALA A 93 -10.57 -8.13 14.37
C ALA A 93 -11.71 -9.17 14.43
N ASN A 94 -12.80 -8.89 13.71
CA ASN A 94 -13.99 -9.75 13.61
C ASN A 94 -13.95 -10.75 12.44
N LYS A 95 -12.80 -10.90 11.76
CA LYS A 95 -12.57 -11.85 10.68
C LYS A 95 -11.43 -12.80 11.02
N THR A 96 -11.53 -14.04 10.57
CA THR A 96 -10.42 -15.02 10.70
C THR A 96 -9.25 -14.64 9.82
N ALA A 97 -8.09 -15.28 10.00
CA ALA A 97 -6.91 -15.10 9.16
C ALA A 97 -7.25 -15.29 7.68
N LEU A 98 -7.92 -16.38 7.33
CA LEU A 98 -8.37 -16.65 5.96
C LEU A 98 -9.28 -15.55 5.41
N LYS A 99 -10.26 -15.09 6.21
CA LYS A 99 -11.17 -14.01 5.79
C LYS A 99 -10.45 -12.68 5.62
N ASN A 100 -9.46 -12.37 6.45
CA ASN A 100 -8.64 -11.18 6.29
C ASN A 100 -7.86 -11.20 4.97
N VAL A 101 -7.26 -12.33 4.60
CA VAL A 101 -6.51 -12.47 3.34
C VAL A 101 -7.46 -12.44 2.13
N THR A 102 -8.61 -13.11 2.21
CA THR A 102 -9.57 -13.16 1.09
C THR A 102 -10.29 -11.84 0.85
N GLU A 103 -10.39 -10.95 1.84
CA GLU A 103 -11.13 -9.69 1.73
C GLU A 103 -10.65 -8.83 0.56
N GLY A 104 -9.34 -8.63 0.44
CA GLY A 104 -8.74 -7.86 -0.64
C GLY A 104 -8.97 -8.49 -2.03
N LEU A 105 -9.04 -9.81 -2.11
CA LEU A 105 -9.28 -10.53 -3.34
C LEU A 105 -10.76 -10.45 -3.76
N ILE A 106 -11.68 -10.67 -2.82
CA ILE A 106 -13.13 -10.70 -3.10
C ILE A 106 -13.65 -9.27 -3.32
N VAL A 107 -13.41 -8.37 -2.38
CA VAL A 107 -13.97 -7.01 -2.41
C VAL A 107 -13.15 -6.10 -3.35
N GLY A 108 -11.83 -6.14 -3.23
CA GLY A 108 -10.94 -5.26 -3.99
C GLY A 108 -10.78 -5.68 -5.46
N ARG A 109 -10.63 -6.98 -5.72
CA ARG A 109 -10.39 -7.53 -7.07
C ARG A 109 -11.63 -8.19 -7.68
N LYS A 110 -12.75 -8.28 -6.94
CA LYS A 110 -14.00 -8.94 -7.35
C LYS A 110 -13.80 -10.39 -7.78
N MET A 111 -12.87 -11.09 -7.14
CA MET A 111 -12.55 -12.48 -7.42
C MET A 111 -13.63 -13.41 -6.89
N PRO A 112 -13.97 -14.53 -7.58
CA PRO A 112 -14.84 -15.58 -7.06
C PRO A 112 -14.32 -16.13 -5.73
N LYS A 113 -15.23 -16.42 -4.79
CA LYS A 113 -14.88 -16.84 -3.42
C LYS A 113 -13.97 -18.07 -3.37
N GLU A 114 -14.25 -19.08 -4.17
CA GLU A 114 -13.46 -20.32 -4.20
C GLU A 114 -12.02 -20.05 -4.65
N GLN A 115 -11.85 -19.30 -5.72
CA GLN A 115 -10.53 -18.91 -6.22
C GLN A 115 -9.76 -18.06 -5.19
N ALA A 116 -10.45 -17.10 -4.54
CA ALA A 116 -9.86 -16.29 -3.48
C ALA A 116 -9.41 -17.15 -2.29
N ARG A 117 -10.21 -18.17 -1.91
CA ARG A 117 -9.89 -19.11 -0.84
C ARG A 117 -8.63 -19.91 -1.16
N GLU A 118 -8.51 -20.47 -2.35
CA GLU A 118 -7.33 -21.23 -2.78
C GLU A 118 -6.05 -20.39 -2.72
N ILE A 119 -6.11 -19.16 -3.26
CA ILE A 119 -4.97 -18.23 -3.23
C ILE A 119 -4.61 -17.86 -1.79
N ALA A 120 -5.61 -17.58 -0.97
CA ALA A 120 -5.39 -17.22 0.43
C ALA A 120 -4.80 -18.37 1.24
N MET A 121 -5.26 -19.60 1.04
CA MET A 121 -4.67 -20.78 1.72
C MET A 121 -3.21 -20.98 1.33
N LYS A 122 -2.86 -20.90 0.05
CA LYS A 122 -1.47 -20.95 -0.42
C LYS A 122 -0.61 -19.84 0.18
N ALA A 123 -1.18 -18.63 0.37
CA ALA A 123 -0.46 -17.54 1.00
C ALA A 123 -0.22 -17.78 2.49
N LEU A 124 -1.22 -18.30 3.22
CA LEU A 124 -1.10 -18.69 4.63
C LEU A 124 -0.10 -19.82 4.83
N GLU A 125 -0.09 -20.81 3.95
CA GLU A 125 0.87 -21.92 3.96
C GLU A 125 2.32 -21.42 3.85
N LYS A 126 2.58 -20.47 2.92
CA LYS A 126 3.92 -19.87 2.74
C LYS A 126 4.46 -19.19 3.99
N VAL A 127 3.59 -18.69 4.86
CA VAL A 127 3.98 -18.01 6.11
C VAL A 127 3.76 -18.88 7.34
N GLY A 128 3.46 -20.18 7.18
CA GLY A 128 3.29 -21.14 8.27
C GLY A 128 2.01 -20.95 9.09
N LEU A 129 0.96 -20.37 8.51
CA LEU A 129 -0.33 -20.07 9.17
C LEU A 129 -1.48 -20.91 8.60
N ALA A 130 -1.24 -21.94 7.82
CA ALA A 130 -2.29 -22.80 7.26
C ALA A 130 -3.21 -23.39 8.34
N ASP A 131 -2.62 -23.92 9.42
CA ASP A 131 -3.33 -24.54 10.56
C ASP A 131 -4.07 -23.48 11.44
N ARG A 132 -3.79 -22.21 11.22
CA ARG A 132 -4.39 -21.08 11.91
C ARG A 132 -5.34 -20.28 11.03
N SER A 133 -5.75 -20.84 9.89
CA SER A 133 -6.63 -20.15 8.90
C SER A 133 -7.94 -19.66 9.52
N ASP A 134 -8.49 -20.38 10.47
CA ASP A 134 -9.75 -20.05 11.18
C ASP A 134 -9.54 -19.25 12.47
N ALA A 135 -8.29 -18.99 12.86
CA ALA A 135 -7.99 -18.18 14.04
C ALA A 135 -8.29 -16.69 13.78
N TYR A 136 -8.76 -16.01 14.81
CA TYR A 136 -8.93 -14.56 14.82
C TYR A 136 -7.61 -13.85 15.14
N PRO A 137 -7.44 -12.57 14.76
CA PRO A 137 -6.20 -11.83 15.00
C PRO A 137 -5.68 -11.89 16.44
N ALA A 138 -6.58 -11.81 17.43
CA ALA A 138 -6.22 -11.92 18.85
C ALA A 138 -5.66 -13.29 19.26
N GLN A 139 -5.81 -14.30 18.42
CA GLN A 139 -5.32 -15.67 18.66
C GLN A 139 -4.01 -15.96 17.92
N LEU A 140 -3.53 -15.01 17.08
CA LEU A 140 -2.36 -15.18 16.22
C LEU A 140 -1.07 -14.60 16.81
N SER A 141 -1.16 -13.84 17.86
CA SER A 141 -0.02 -13.25 18.60
C SER A 141 0.50 -14.17 19.68
#